data_4891f65aa0600605302cf204dd684104
#
_entry.id   4891f65aa0600605302cf204dd684104
#
_cell.length_a   1.000
_cell.length_b   1.000
_cell.length_c   1.000
_cell.angle_alpha   90.00
_cell.angle_beta   90.00
_cell.angle_gamma   90.00
#
_symmetry.space_group_name_H-M   'P 1'
#
loop_
_entity.id
_entity.type
_entity.pdbx_description
1 polymer ?
#
loop_
_entity_poly.entity_id
_entity_poly.type
_entity_poly.pdbx_seq_one_letter_code
_entity_poly.pdbx_strand_id
1 'polypeptide(L)'
;LMIQTKLKGMGVALITPFKEDESVDYDALMRLVDYLLQNNADFLCVLGTTAETPTLTEEEKKTIKKMVIDRVNGRIPILLGVGGNNTRAIVETLKNDDFTGVDAILSVVPYYNKPSQEGIYQHYKAISEATELPIVLYNVPGRTGVNMTAETTLRIARNFSNVIAIKEASGNITQMDDIIKNKPDNFNVISGDDGITFPLITLGAVGVISVIGNAFPREFSRMTRLALQGDFANALTIHHRFTELFDLLFVDGNPAGVKSMLNAMGMIENKLRLPLVPTRITTFEAIRKVLNELNIKC
;
A
#
# COMPACT_ATOMS: atom_id res chain seq x y z
N LEU A 1 -17.77 11.81 8.87
CA LEU A 1 -16.78 12.00 7.79
C LEU A 1 -16.89 10.83 6.82
N MET A 2 -17.07 11.12 5.54
CA MET A 2 -17.09 10.10 4.50
C MET A 2 -15.72 9.40 4.44
N ILE A 3 -15.70 8.08 4.16
CA ILE A 3 -14.46 7.28 4.17
C ILE A 3 -13.38 7.83 3.22
N GLN A 4 -13.76 8.46 2.10
CA GLN A 4 -12.82 9.10 1.17
C GLN A 4 -11.94 10.17 1.85
N THR A 5 -12.45 10.84 2.88
CA THR A 5 -11.69 11.84 3.63
C THR A 5 -10.78 11.22 4.67
N LYS A 6 -11.05 9.96 5.06
CA LYS A 6 -10.24 9.22 6.03
C LYS A 6 -9.03 8.52 5.39
N LEU A 7 -9.07 8.22 4.09
CA LEU A 7 -7.96 7.62 3.34
C LEU A 7 -7.08 8.70 2.70
N LYS A 8 -6.69 9.70 3.48
CA LYS A 8 -5.76 10.77 3.11
C LYS A 8 -4.53 10.74 3.98
N GLY A 9 -3.43 11.28 3.48
CA GLY A 9 -2.17 11.27 4.20
C GLY A 9 -1.34 10.03 3.90
N MET A 10 -0.60 9.54 4.88
CA MET A 10 0.30 8.41 4.74
C MET A 10 -0.31 7.14 5.32
N GLY A 11 -0.84 6.28 4.45
CA GLY A 11 -1.14 4.90 4.78
C GLY A 11 0.10 4.02 4.65
N VAL A 12 0.16 2.93 5.40
CA VAL A 12 1.29 2.00 5.37
C VAL A 12 0.86 0.67 4.79
N ALA A 13 1.57 0.22 3.73
CA ALA A 13 1.47 -1.13 3.21
C ALA A 13 2.17 -2.08 4.19
N LEU A 14 1.42 -2.60 5.15
CA LEU A 14 1.94 -3.35 6.29
C LEU A 14 2.65 -4.62 5.83
N ILE A 15 3.90 -4.83 6.29
CA ILE A 15 4.64 -6.07 6.07
C ILE A 15 4.09 -7.18 6.97
N THR A 16 4.36 -8.44 6.59
CA THR A 16 4.17 -9.60 7.47
C THR A 16 5.53 -10.10 7.95
N PRO A 17 5.87 -9.92 9.24
CA PRO A 17 7.12 -10.46 9.77
C PRO A 17 7.05 -11.98 9.87
N PHE A 18 8.15 -12.65 9.56
CA PHE A 18 8.31 -14.09 9.74
C PHE A 18 9.44 -14.41 10.71
N LYS A 19 9.31 -15.51 11.43
CA LYS A 19 10.38 -16.12 12.24
C LYS A 19 11.35 -16.90 11.34
N GLU A 20 12.46 -17.34 11.89
CA GLU A 20 13.44 -18.17 11.17
C GLU A 20 12.83 -19.47 10.57
N ASP A 21 11.84 -20.06 11.24
CA ASP A 21 11.11 -21.23 10.77
C ASP A 21 10.02 -20.92 9.73
N GLU A 22 9.96 -19.66 9.25
CA GLU A 22 8.96 -19.14 8.29
C GLU A 22 7.52 -19.06 8.84
N SER A 23 7.28 -19.32 10.11
CA SER A 23 5.99 -19.01 10.72
C SER A 23 5.80 -17.49 10.86
N VAL A 24 4.55 -17.03 10.86
CA VAL A 24 4.25 -15.61 11.07
C VAL A 24 4.67 -15.21 12.49
N ASP A 25 5.45 -14.13 12.59
CA ASP A 25 5.80 -13.52 13.87
C ASP A 25 4.72 -12.49 14.27
N TYR A 26 3.66 -13.00 14.88
CA TYR A 26 2.54 -12.17 15.33
C TYR A 26 2.94 -11.13 16.39
N ASP A 27 3.91 -11.45 17.25
CA ASP A 27 4.39 -10.50 18.26
C ASP A 27 5.14 -9.33 17.63
N ALA A 28 6.01 -9.59 16.66
CA ALA A 28 6.67 -8.55 15.89
C ALA A 28 5.66 -7.72 15.06
N LEU A 29 4.65 -8.37 14.48
CA LEU A 29 3.58 -7.68 13.77
C LEU A 29 2.83 -6.70 14.69
N MET A 30 2.49 -7.11 15.90
CA MET A 30 1.79 -6.23 16.85
C MET A 30 2.67 -5.08 17.34
N ARG A 31 3.97 -5.33 17.58
CA ARG A 31 4.93 -4.25 17.89
C ARG A 31 5.03 -3.25 16.73
N LEU A 32 5.05 -3.74 15.48
CA LEU A 32 5.08 -2.86 14.31
C LEU A 32 3.80 -2.02 14.21
N VAL A 33 2.63 -2.61 14.40
CA VAL A 33 1.35 -1.88 14.40
C VAL A 33 1.37 -0.77 15.46
N ASP A 34 1.82 -1.06 16.69
CA ASP A 34 1.96 -0.05 17.73
C ASP A 34 2.93 1.07 17.35
N TYR A 35 4.06 0.71 16.76
CA TYR A 35 5.05 1.67 16.27
C TYR A 35 4.45 2.61 15.20
N LEU A 36 3.67 2.07 14.26
CA LEU A 36 3.01 2.86 13.22
C LEU A 36 1.96 3.82 13.81
N LEU A 37 1.15 3.34 14.74
CA LEU A 37 0.14 4.15 15.44
C LEU A 37 0.75 5.29 16.23
N GLN A 38 1.84 5.03 16.95
CA GLN A 38 2.57 6.03 17.74
C GLN A 38 3.31 7.06 16.88
N ASN A 39 3.60 6.74 15.63
CA ASN A 39 4.36 7.57 14.72
C ASN A 39 3.54 8.12 13.53
N ASN A 40 2.23 8.32 13.76
CA ASN A 40 1.35 9.09 12.89
C ASN A 40 1.05 8.47 11.52
N ALA A 41 1.00 7.15 11.40
CA ALA A 41 0.34 6.54 10.24
C ALA A 41 -1.13 6.98 10.20
N ASP A 42 -1.61 7.41 9.03
CA ASP A 42 -2.99 7.90 8.87
C ASP A 42 -4.00 6.76 8.63
N PHE A 43 -3.56 5.65 8.04
CA PHE A 43 -4.33 4.41 7.88
C PHE A 43 -3.39 3.23 7.61
N LEU A 44 -3.90 1.99 7.72
CA LEU A 44 -3.13 0.79 7.39
C LEU A 44 -3.72 0.07 6.19
N CYS A 45 -2.86 -0.33 5.26
CA CYS A 45 -3.19 -1.26 4.19
C CYS A 45 -2.73 -2.66 4.61
N VAL A 46 -3.69 -3.51 4.95
CA VAL A 46 -3.46 -4.86 5.48
C VAL A 46 -3.63 -5.87 4.35
N LEU A 47 -2.77 -6.88 4.29
CA LEU A 47 -2.80 -7.94 3.28
C LEU A 47 -2.72 -7.44 1.83
N GLY A 48 -1.89 -6.42 1.61
CA GLY A 48 -1.50 -5.97 0.27
C GLY A 48 -0.30 -6.75 -0.27
N THR A 49 0.32 -6.25 -1.32
CA THR A 49 1.51 -6.85 -1.96
C THR A 49 2.69 -6.97 -0.98
N THR A 50 2.95 -5.91 -0.23
CA THR A 50 4.06 -5.81 0.72
C THR A 50 3.92 -6.78 1.91
N ALA A 51 2.71 -7.27 2.17
CA ALA A 51 2.43 -8.30 3.18
C ALA A 51 2.82 -9.73 2.74
N GLU A 52 3.32 -9.94 1.52
CA GLU A 52 3.60 -11.28 0.97
C GLU A 52 2.34 -12.18 0.96
N THR A 53 1.19 -11.58 0.70
CA THR A 53 -0.12 -12.23 0.77
C THR A 53 -0.23 -13.52 -0.05
N PRO A 54 0.39 -13.67 -1.25
CA PRO A 54 0.32 -14.92 -2.01
C PRO A 54 0.91 -16.14 -1.30
N THR A 55 1.78 -15.96 -0.31
CA THR A 55 2.43 -17.05 0.43
C THR A 55 1.85 -17.27 1.82
N LEU A 56 0.79 -16.55 2.17
CA LEU A 56 0.04 -16.73 3.41
C LEU A 56 -1.10 -17.74 3.21
N THR A 57 -1.31 -18.60 4.20
CA THR A 57 -2.50 -19.45 4.22
C THR A 57 -3.75 -18.66 4.54
N GLU A 58 -4.93 -19.18 4.25
CA GLU A 58 -6.19 -18.52 4.59
C GLU A 58 -6.35 -18.30 6.10
N GLU A 59 -5.87 -19.24 6.90
CA GLU A 59 -5.90 -19.12 8.37
C GLU A 59 -4.96 -17.99 8.85
N GLU A 60 -3.75 -17.89 8.29
CA GLU A 60 -2.82 -16.78 8.58
C GLU A 60 -3.42 -15.43 8.20
N LYS A 61 -4.05 -15.33 7.02
CA LYS A 61 -4.72 -14.09 6.57
C LYS A 61 -5.83 -13.67 7.53
N LYS A 62 -6.68 -14.62 7.95
CA LYS A 62 -7.76 -14.37 8.91
C LYS A 62 -7.20 -13.91 10.26
N THR A 63 -6.15 -14.57 10.74
CA THR A 63 -5.50 -14.24 12.01
C THR A 63 -4.85 -12.86 11.96
N ILE A 64 -4.09 -12.55 10.90
CA ILE A 64 -3.47 -11.23 10.71
C ILE A 64 -4.55 -10.14 10.68
N LYS A 65 -5.59 -10.32 9.85
CA LYS A 65 -6.71 -9.37 9.75
C LYS A 65 -7.32 -9.09 11.12
N LYS A 66 -7.70 -10.15 11.83
CA LYS A 66 -8.32 -10.01 13.16
C LYS A 66 -7.40 -9.31 14.16
N MET A 67 -6.15 -9.74 14.28
CA MET A 67 -5.21 -9.17 15.25
C MET A 67 -4.92 -7.69 14.96
N VAL A 68 -4.77 -7.31 13.69
CA VAL A 68 -4.53 -5.91 13.32
C VAL A 68 -5.77 -5.05 13.62
N ILE A 69 -6.97 -5.51 13.25
CA ILE A 69 -8.22 -4.79 13.53
C ILE A 69 -8.40 -4.59 15.05
N ASP A 70 -8.24 -5.65 15.83
CA ASP A 70 -8.35 -5.59 17.29
C ASP A 70 -7.30 -4.63 17.89
N ARG A 71 -6.06 -4.68 17.39
CA ARG A 71 -4.97 -3.81 17.88
C ARG A 71 -5.18 -2.35 17.52
N VAL A 72 -5.63 -2.07 16.31
CA VAL A 72 -5.95 -0.71 15.86
C VAL A 72 -7.17 -0.15 16.61
N ASN A 73 -8.15 -0.97 16.89
CA ASN A 73 -9.35 -0.64 17.67
C ASN A 73 -10.01 0.69 17.22
N GLY A 74 -10.20 0.85 15.91
CA GLY A 74 -10.88 2.00 15.32
C GLY A 74 -10.12 3.34 15.37
N ARG A 75 -8.86 3.36 15.83
CA ARG A 75 -8.06 4.60 15.94
C ARG A 75 -7.70 5.21 14.60
N ILE A 76 -7.45 4.37 13.60
CA ILE A 76 -7.21 4.77 12.20
C ILE A 76 -7.92 3.78 11.27
N PRO A 77 -8.23 4.17 10.02
CA PRO A 77 -8.89 3.28 9.06
C PRO A 77 -8.05 2.05 8.69
N ILE A 78 -8.74 0.97 8.37
CA ILE A 78 -8.20 -0.27 7.82
C ILE A 78 -8.63 -0.42 6.37
N LEU A 79 -7.67 -0.41 5.46
CA LEU A 79 -7.83 -0.77 4.05
C LEU A 79 -7.35 -2.22 3.88
N LEU A 80 -8.24 -3.14 3.51
CA LEU A 80 -7.90 -4.56 3.39
C LEU A 80 -7.67 -4.95 1.93
N GLY A 81 -6.58 -5.65 1.65
CA GLY A 81 -6.32 -6.23 0.33
C GLY A 81 -7.30 -7.36 0.03
N VAL A 82 -8.14 -7.18 -0.99
CA VAL A 82 -9.07 -8.17 -1.53
C VAL A 82 -9.02 -8.08 -3.05
N GLY A 83 -8.18 -8.89 -3.67
CA GLY A 83 -7.95 -8.86 -5.11
C GLY A 83 -7.46 -10.21 -5.62
N GLY A 84 -7.38 -10.32 -6.93
CA GLY A 84 -6.94 -11.52 -7.63
C GLY A 84 -7.21 -11.42 -9.12
N ASN A 85 -6.99 -12.53 -9.82
CA ASN A 85 -7.22 -12.62 -11.26
C ASN A 85 -8.39 -13.58 -11.63
N ASN A 86 -9.17 -13.97 -10.64
CA ASN A 86 -10.42 -14.70 -10.80
C ASN A 86 -11.56 -13.87 -10.17
N THR A 87 -12.30 -13.17 -11.00
CA THR A 87 -13.40 -12.27 -10.56
C THR A 87 -14.41 -12.99 -9.69
N ARG A 88 -14.79 -14.22 -10.07
CA ARG A 88 -15.79 -15.00 -9.33
C ARG A 88 -15.33 -15.31 -7.90
N ALA A 89 -14.07 -15.71 -7.72
CA ALA A 89 -13.50 -16.00 -6.40
C ALA A 89 -13.51 -14.74 -5.50
N ILE A 90 -13.21 -13.57 -6.06
CA ILE A 90 -13.26 -12.30 -5.32
C ILE A 90 -14.69 -11.98 -4.89
N VAL A 91 -15.65 -12.12 -5.81
CA VAL A 91 -17.07 -11.91 -5.52
C VAL A 91 -17.58 -12.85 -4.42
N GLU A 92 -17.17 -14.11 -4.45
CA GLU A 92 -17.49 -15.10 -3.40
C GLU A 92 -16.90 -14.70 -2.05
N THR A 93 -15.64 -14.26 -2.03
CA THR A 93 -14.99 -13.73 -0.82
C THR A 93 -15.77 -12.53 -0.26
N LEU A 94 -16.09 -11.56 -1.10
CA LEU A 94 -16.81 -10.35 -0.67
C LEU A 94 -18.21 -10.62 -0.11
N LYS A 95 -18.87 -11.68 -0.56
CA LYS A 95 -20.21 -12.06 -0.10
C LYS A 95 -20.21 -12.92 1.17
N ASN A 96 -19.15 -13.67 1.41
CA ASN A 96 -19.16 -14.73 2.43
C ASN A 96 -18.23 -14.46 3.62
N ASP A 97 -17.19 -13.62 3.46
CA ASP A 97 -16.25 -13.33 4.52
C ASP A 97 -16.74 -12.24 5.47
N ASP A 98 -16.23 -12.25 6.68
CA ASP A 98 -16.47 -11.20 7.66
C ASP A 98 -15.52 -10.00 7.44
N PHE A 99 -16.10 -8.83 7.20
CA PHE A 99 -15.40 -7.55 7.03
C PHE A 99 -15.60 -6.59 8.20
N THR A 100 -16.05 -7.08 9.35
CA THR A 100 -16.20 -6.25 10.55
C THR A 100 -14.88 -5.56 10.91
N GLY A 101 -14.89 -4.24 11.06
CA GLY A 101 -13.70 -3.43 11.35
C GLY A 101 -12.85 -3.05 10.13
N VAL A 102 -13.26 -3.46 8.92
CA VAL A 102 -12.65 -3.04 7.65
C VAL A 102 -13.38 -1.80 7.14
N ASP A 103 -12.63 -0.74 6.83
CA ASP A 103 -13.21 0.53 6.33
C ASP A 103 -13.31 0.59 4.81
N ALA A 104 -12.42 -0.08 4.09
CA ALA A 104 -12.40 -0.16 2.63
C ALA A 104 -11.60 -1.37 2.15
N ILE A 105 -11.76 -1.75 0.89
CA ILE A 105 -10.96 -2.79 0.25
C ILE A 105 -10.01 -2.21 -0.81
N LEU A 106 -8.81 -2.79 -0.91
CA LEU A 106 -7.84 -2.53 -1.98
C LEU A 106 -7.90 -3.69 -2.97
N SER A 107 -8.27 -3.42 -4.22
CA SER A 107 -8.42 -4.46 -5.24
C SER A 107 -7.49 -4.20 -6.42
N VAL A 108 -6.49 -5.07 -6.58
CA VAL A 108 -5.50 -4.98 -7.68
C VAL A 108 -6.13 -5.37 -9.01
N VAL A 109 -5.71 -4.69 -10.08
CA VAL A 109 -6.04 -5.09 -11.45
C VAL A 109 -5.64 -6.55 -11.66
N PRO A 110 -6.48 -7.40 -12.31
CA PRO A 110 -6.14 -8.79 -12.55
C PRO A 110 -4.78 -8.95 -13.22
N TYR A 111 -3.94 -9.79 -12.63
CA TYR A 111 -2.59 -10.05 -13.07
C TYR A 111 -2.50 -11.37 -13.83
N TYR A 112 -1.44 -11.54 -14.65
CA TYR A 112 -1.09 -12.74 -15.37
C TYR A 112 -1.97 -13.03 -16.58
N ASN A 113 -3.29 -13.15 -16.46
CA ASN A 113 -4.24 -13.47 -17.55
C ASN A 113 -4.62 -12.25 -18.42
N LYS A 114 -4.07 -11.06 -18.13
CA LYS A 114 -4.05 -9.84 -18.97
C LYS A 114 -5.41 -9.49 -19.59
N PRO A 115 -6.42 -9.12 -18.79
CA PRO A 115 -7.70 -8.72 -19.34
C PRO A 115 -7.59 -7.47 -20.23
N SER A 116 -8.49 -7.35 -21.22
CA SER A 116 -8.68 -6.09 -21.96
C SER A 116 -9.22 -4.99 -21.05
N GLN A 117 -9.24 -3.74 -21.51
CA GLN A 117 -9.82 -2.63 -20.77
C GLN A 117 -11.31 -2.89 -20.44
N GLU A 118 -12.08 -3.46 -21.36
CA GLU A 118 -13.45 -3.87 -21.10
C GLU A 118 -13.51 -5.01 -20.07
N GLY A 119 -12.60 -5.97 -20.09
CA GLY A 119 -12.48 -7.02 -19.09
C GLY A 119 -12.20 -6.46 -17.69
N ILE A 120 -11.32 -5.45 -17.58
CA ILE A 120 -11.04 -4.73 -16.32
C ILE A 120 -12.30 -4.01 -15.82
N TYR A 121 -13.01 -3.33 -16.71
CA TYR A 121 -14.26 -2.66 -16.36
C TYR A 121 -15.31 -3.64 -15.83
N GLN A 122 -15.56 -4.75 -16.52
CA GLN A 122 -16.51 -5.78 -16.09
C GLN A 122 -16.09 -6.47 -14.77
N HIS A 123 -14.78 -6.64 -14.56
CA HIS A 123 -14.23 -7.15 -13.31
C HIS A 123 -14.62 -6.25 -12.14
N TYR A 124 -14.38 -4.94 -12.23
CA TYR A 124 -14.71 -4.00 -11.16
C TYR A 124 -16.21 -3.75 -11.04
N LYS A 125 -16.97 -3.87 -12.13
CA LYS A 125 -18.44 -3.88 -12.05
C LYS A 125 -18.93 -5.01 -11.14
N ALA A 126 -18.47 -6.23 -11.39
CA ALA A 126 -18.86 -7.40 -10.58
C ALA A 126 -18.44 -7.27 -9.11
N ILE A 127 -17.24 -6.73 -8.85
CA ILE A 127 -16.76 -6.45 -7.48
C ILE A 127 -17.62 -5.39 -6.80
N SER A 128 -17.89 -4.29 -7.49
CA SER A 128 -18.71 -3.18 -6.97
C SER A 128 -20.12 -3.63 -6.60
N GLU A 129 -20.72 -4.51 -7.40
CA GLU A 129 -22.06 -5.07 -7.16
C GLU A 129 -22.09 -6.13 -6.02
N ALA A 130 -20.91 -6.65 -5.62
CA ALA A 130 -20.80 -7.71 -4.62
C ALA A 130 -20.64 -7.20 -3.18
N THR A 131 -20.40 -5.90 -2.98
CA THR A 131 -20.13 -5.33 -1.66
C THR A 131 -20.61 -3.88 -1.55
N GLU A 132 -21.00 -3.49 -0.35
CA GLU A 132 -21.25 -2.10 0.03
C GLU A 132 -19.98 -1.38 0.51
N LEU A 133 -18.90 -2.12 0.76
CA LEU A 133 -17.63 -1.53 1.19
C LEU A 133 -17.07 -0.60 0.13
N PRO A 134 -16.45 0.51 0.52
CA PRO A 134 -15.69 1.36 -0.37
C PRO A 134 -14.53 0.60 -1.01
N ILE A 135 -14.31 0.82 -2.30
CA ILE A 135 -13.29 0.14 -3.10
C ILE A 135 -12.22 1.14 -3.51
N VAL A 136 -10.97 0.78 -3.28
CA VAL A 136 -9.78 1.44 -3.82
C VAL A 136 -9.21 0.55 -4.93
N LEU A 137 -9.22 1.04 -6.16
CA LEU A 137 -8.58 0.38 -7.30
C LEU A 137 -7.06 0.35 -7.08
N TYR A 138 -6.38 -0.65 -7.63
CA TYR A 138 -4.92 -0.69 -7.58
C TYR A 138 -4.33 -1.03 -8.95
N ASN A 139 -3.66 -0.04 -9.56
CA ASN A 139 -3.00 -0.17 -10.86
C ASN A 139 -1.47 -0.24 -10.67
N VAL A 140 -0.89 -1.40 -11.01
CA VAL A 140 0.55 -1.69 -10.87
C VAL A 140 1.06 -2.53 -12.04
N PRO A 141 1.17 -1.95 -13.25
CA PRO A 141 1.47 -2.67 -14.48
C PRO A 141 2.77 -3.48 -14.44
N GLY A 142 3.77 -2.99 -13.69
CA GLY A 142 5.05 -3.69 -13.49
C GLY A 142 4.91 -5.05 -12.79
N ARG A 143 3.81 -5.27 -12.06
CA ARG A 143 3.51 -6.55 -11.40
C ARG A 143 2.41 -7.33 -12.10
N THR A 144 1.38 -6.65 -12.60
CA THR A 144 0.22 -7.32 -13.20
C THR A 144 0.44 -7.72 -14.65
N GLY A 145 1.31 -7.00 -15.37
CA GLY A 145 1.51 -7.17 -16.81
C GLY A 145 0.43 -6.50 -17.66
N VAL A 146 -0.48 -5.74 -17.07
CA VAL A 146 -1.51 -4.96 -17.77
C VAL A 146 -1.71 -3.61 -17.09
N ASN A 147 -1.84 -2.55 -17.89
CA ASN A 147 -2.13 -1.20 -17.39
C ASN A 147 -3.63 -0.91 -17.51
N MET A 148 -4.27 -0.50 -16.43
CA MET A 148 -5.58 0.13 -16.47
C MET A 148 -5.39 1.59 -16.89
N THR A 149 -5.95 1.96 -18.04
CA THR A 149 -5.81 3.31 -18.60
C THR A 149 -6.56 4.36 -17.77
N ALA A 150 -6.21 5.64 -17.96
CA ALA A 150 -6.97 6.74 -17.37
C ALA A 150 -8.45 6.70 -17.78
N GLU A 151 -8.74 6.45 -19.04
CA GLU A 151 -10.11 6.33 -19.56
C GLU A 151 -10.90 5.23 -18.81
N THR A 152 -10.34 4.04 -18.68
CA THR A 152 -10.98 2.93 -17.95
C THR A 152 -11.17 3.26 -16.47
N THR A 153 -10.16 3.84 -15.82
CA THR A 153 -10.24 4.30 -14.43
C THR A 153 -11.38 5.29 -14.22
N LEU A 154 -11.45 6.32 -15.08
CA LEU A 154 -12.48 7.35 -15.00
C LEU A 154 -13.88 6.81 -15.30
N ARG A 155 -14.01 5.88 -16.25
CA ARG A 155 -15.27 5.18 -16.54
C ARG A 155 -15.78 4.40 -15.32
N ILE A 156 -14.89 3.68 -14.63
CA ILE A 156 -15.21 2.95 -13.39
C ILE A 156 -15.62 3.92 -12.29
N ALA A 157 -14.83 4.98 -12.06
CA ALA A 157 -15.10 5.97 -11.02
C ALA A 157 -16.44 6.70 -11.18
N ARG A 158 -16.89 6.92 -12.42
CA ARG A 158 -18.18 7.58 -12.72
C ARG A 158 -19.36 6.65 -12.58
N ASN A 159 -19.19 5.36 -12.84
CA ASN A 159 -20.30 4.41 -12.92
C ASN A 159 -20.55 3.64 -11.62
N PHE A 160 -19.55 3.55 -10.72
CA PHE A 160 -19.67 2.79 -9.47
C PHE A 160 -19.40 3.69 -8.26
N SER A 161 -20.47 4.05 -7.55
CA SER A 161 -20.41 5.03 -6.47
C SER A 161 -19.59 4.59 -5.24
N ASN A 162 -19.44 3.28 -5.03
CA ASN A 162 -18.59 2.72 -3.97
C ASN A 162 -17.11 2.58 -4.36
N VAL A 163 -16.75 2.86 -5.62
CA VAL A 163 -15.35 2.99 -6.03
C VAL A 163 -14.89 4.41 -5.76
N ILE A 164 -14.08 4.59 -4.71
CA ILE A 164 -13.79 5.90 -4.11
C ILE A 164 -12.39 6.43 -4.38
N ALA A 165 -11.47 5.59 -4.83
CA ALA A 165 -10.09 5.99 -5.07
C ALA A 165 -9.37 4.99 -5.98
N ILE A 166 -8.19 5.41 -6.44
CA ILE A 166 -7.18 4.54 -7.03
C ILE A 166 -5.84 4.71 -6.31
N LYS A 167 -5.20 3.58 -5.97
CA LYS A 167 -3.77 3.51 -5.70
C LYS A 167 -3.06 3.37 -7.04
N GLU A 168 -2.38 4.42 -7.46
CA GLU A 168 -1.70 4.46 -8.76
C GLU A 168 -0.20 4.20 -8.58
N ALA A 169 0.27 3.11 -9.14
CA ALA A 169 1.65 2.64 -9.07
C ALA A 169 2.22 2.30 -10.47
N SER A 170 1.70 2.95 -11.52
CA SER A 170 2.19 2.74 -12.89
C SER A 170 3.53 3.42 -13.17
N GLY A 171 3.94 4.39 -12.36
CA GLY A 171 5.08 5.25 -12.66
C GLY A 171 4.81 6.27 -13.77
N ASN A 172 3.64 6.25 -14.39
CA ASN A 172 3.25 7.15 -15.48
C ASN A 172 2.56 8.40 -14.93
N ILE A 173 3.34 9.43 -14.62
CA ILE A 173 2.84 10.69 -14.04
C ILE A 173 1.83 11.38 -14.98
N THR A 174 2.01 11.29 -16.29
CA THR A 174 1.06 11.86 -17.25
C THR A 174 -0.31 11.19 -17.17
N GLN A 175 -0.35 9.86 -17.03
CA GLN A 175 -1.61 9.13 -16.80
C GLN A 175 -2.24 9.51 -15.46
N MET A 176 -1.44 9.64 -14.42
CA MET A 176 -1.92 10.04 -13.08
C MET A 176 -2.51 11.46 -13.09
N ASP A 177 -1.85 12.39 -13.76
CA ASP A 177 -2.33 13.77 -13.92
C ASP A 177 -3.64 13.83 -14.72
N ASP A 178 -3.76 13.03 -15.79
CA ASP A 178 -5.01 12.92 -16.56
C ASP A 178 -6.19 12.40 -15.69
N ILE A 179 -5.93 11.40 -14.83
CA ILE A 179 -6.93 10.93 -13.88
C ILE A 179 -7.30 12.04 -12.89
N ILE A 180 -6.31 12.70 -12.28
CA ILE A 180 -6.52 13.77 -11.29
C ILE A 180 -7.36 14.91 -11.87
N LYS A 181 -7.03 15.32 -13.08
CA LYS A 181 -7.72 16.41 -13.78
C LYS A 181 -9.19 16.09 -14.07
N ASN A 182 -9.50 14.84 -14.47
CA ASN A 182 -10.81 14.48 -15.03
C ASN A 182 -11.67 13.61 -14.09
N LYS A 183 -11.19 13.28 -12.89
CA LYS A 183 -11.92 12.49 -11.91
C LYS A 183 -13.16 13.19 -11.37
N PRO A 184 -14.20 12.44 -10.95
CA PRO A 184 -15.29 13.02 -10.18
C PRO A 184 -14.82 13.46 -8.78
N ASP A 185 -15.53 14.38 -8.15
CA ASP A 185 -15.17 14.96 -6.84
C ASP A 185 -15.08 13.92 -5.72
N ASN A 186 -15.89 12.88 -5.81
CA ASN A 186 -15.93 11.77 -4.83
C ASN A 186 -14.89 10.68 -5.09
N PHE A 187 -13.94 10.88 -5.99
CA PHE A 187 -12.88 9.92 -6.31
C PHE A 187 -11.50 10.52 -6.03
N ASN A 188 -10.61 9.77 -5.38
CA ASN A 188 -9.28 10.22 -5.01
C ASN A 188 -8.19 9.44 -5.75
N VAL A 189 -7.04 10.09 -5.95
CA VAL A 189 -5.80 9.44 -6.41
C VAL A 189 -4.83 9.38 -5.24
N ILE A 190 -4.34 8.18 -4.94
CA ILE A 190 -3.38 7.89 -3.88
C ILE A 190 -2.12 7.32 -4.53
N SER A 191 -0.95 7.83 -4.16
CA SER A 191 0.33 7.31 -4.66
C SER A 191 0.56 5.87 -4.18
N GLY A 192 1.00 5.02 -5.08
CA GLY A 192 1.48 3.66 -4.78
C GLY A 192 3.01 3.52 -4.83
N ASP A 193 3.73 4.64 -4.94
CA ASP A 193 5.19 4.71 -5.08
C ASP A 193 5.76 5.84 -4.23
N ASP A 194 6.60 5.48 -3.25
CA ASP A 194 7.19 6.43 -2.31
C ASP A 194 8.03 7.50 -3.02
N GLY A 195 8.78 7.12 -4.05
CA GLY A 195 9.68 8.01 -4.77
C GLY A 195 8.99 9.12 -5.56
N ILE A 196 7.73 8.92 -5.96
CA ILE A 196 6.94 9.92 -6.71
C ILE A 196 5.81 10.54 -5.90
N THR A 197 5.69 10.20 -4.63
CA THR A 197 4.59 10.70 -3.78
C THR A 197 4.59 12.21 -3.68
N PHE A 198 5.74 12.83 -3.41
CA PHE A 198 5.84 14.28 -3.30
C PHE A 198 5.37 14.99 -4.59
N PRO A 199 5.94 14.72 -5.79
CA PRO A 199 5.46 15.34 -7.01
C PRO A 199 3.99 15.02 -7.32
N LEU A 200 3.52 13.82 -7.01
CA LEU A 200 2.12 13.47 -7.27
C LEU A 200 1.14 14.25 -6.38
N ILE A 201 1.50 14.54 -5.14
CA ILE A 201 0.70 15.39 -4.26
C ILE A 201 0.63 16.82 -4.83
N THR A 202 1.71 17.34 -5.43
CA THR A 202 1.67 18.67 -6.07
C THR A 202 0.72 18.73 -7.27
N LEU A 203 0.42 17.60 -7.90
CA LEU A 203 -0.58 17.48 -8.96
C LEU A 203 -2.01 17.27 -8.43
N GLY A 204 -2.18 16.94 -7.14
CA GLY A 204 -3.50 16.78 -6.52
C GLY A 204 -3.82 15.41 -5.96
N ALA A 205 -2.84 14.50 -5.85
CA ALA A 205 -3.01 13.27 -5.07
C ALA A 205 -3.23 13.60 -3.59
N VAL A 206 -3.99 12.74 -2.90
CA VAL A 206 -4.39 12.99 -1.51
C VAL A 206 -3.51 12.29 -0.48
N GLY A 207 -2.51 11.54 -0.91
CA GLY A 207 -1.63 10.81 -0.02
C GLY A 207 -0.92 9.64 -0.71
N VAL A 208 -0.51 8.68 0.09
CA VAL A 208 0.29 7.53 -0.32
C VAL A 208 -0.11 6.28 0.46
N ILE A 209 -0.02 5.12 -0.17
CA ILE A 209 0.09 3.82 0.50
C ILE A 209 1.55 3.41 0.42
N SER A 210 2.29 3.66 1.50
CA SER A 210 3.74 3.71 1.55
C SER A 210 4.36 2.36 1.93
N VAL A 211 5.47 2.02 1.31
CA VAL A 211 6.35 0.92 1.73
C VAL A 211 7.34 1.42 2.78
N ILE A 212 8.02 2.53 2.53
CA ILE A 212 9.01 3.09 3.45
C ILE A 212 8.39 3.52 4.80
N GLY A 213 7.11 3.82 4.81
CA GLY A 213 6.36 4.13 6.03
C GLY A 213 6.35 3.02 7.08
N ASN A 214 6.65 1.76 6.74
CA ASN A 214 6.89 0.70 7.73
C ASN A 214 8.10 1.03 8.62
N ALA A 215 9.16 1.57 8.06
CA ALA A 215 10.41 1.88 8.76
C ALA A 215 10.44 3.32 9.30
N PHE A 216 9.91 4.28 8.54
CA PHE A 216 9.99 5.73 8.83
C PHE A 216 8.61 6.41 8.84
N PRO A 217 7.66 5.93 9.67
CA PRO A 217 6.29 6.44 9.64
C PRO A 217 6.21 7.93 10.02
N ARG A 218 7.00 8.39 10.99
CA ARG A 218 6.98 9.78 11.46
C ARG A 218 7.44 10.76 10.38
N GLU A 219 8.58 10.47 9.77
CA GLU A 219 9.21 11.35 8.78
C GLU A 219 8.40 11.39 7.50
N PHE A 220 7.96 10.21 7.01
CA PHE A 220 7.23 10.13 5.76
C PHE A 220 5.80 10.65 5.88
N SER A 221 5.15 10.43 7.03
CA SER A 221 3.87 11.06 7.37
C SER A 221 4.00 12.59 7.43
N ARG A 222 5.09 13.11 8.02
CA ARG A 222 5.36 14.55 8.07
C ARG A 222 5.56 15.13 6.66
N MET A 223 6.37 14.49 5.82
CA MET A 223 6.55 14.89 4.41
C MET A 223 5.21 14.98 3.69
N THR A 224 4.40 13.93 3.81
CA THR A 224 3.09 13.84 3.15
C THR A 224 2.15 14.97 3.62
N ARG A 225 2.08 15.22 4.92
CA ARG A 225 1.22 16.28 5.49
C ARG A 225 1.66 17.68 5.09
N LEU A 226 2.97 17.96 5.11
CA LEU A 226 3.51 19.24 4.64
C LEU A 226 3.16 19.49 3.17
N ALA A 227 3.34 18.47 2.32
CA ALA A 227 2.98 18.55 0.91
C ALA A 227 1.48 18.81 0.71
N LEU A 228 0.61 18.11 1.46
CA LEU A 228 -0.85 18.34 1.41
C LEU A 228 -1.28 19.71 1.91
N GLN A 229 -0.51 20.34 2.78
CA GLN A 229 -0.73 21.71 3.28
C GLN A 229 -0.16 22.79 2.36
N GLY A 230 0.55 22.42 1.29
CA GLY A 230 1.21 23.33 0.36
C GLY A 230 2.59 23.82 0.82
N ASP A 231 3.12 23.30 1.92
CA ASP A 231 4.50 23.58 2.37
C ASP A 231 5.50 22.68 1.62
N PHE A 232 5.62 22.96 0.33
CA PHE A 232 6.44 22.18 -0.59
C PHE A 232 7.94 22.26 -0.27
N ALA A 233 8.42 23.39 0.23
CA ALA A 233 9.84 23.57 0.54
C ALA A 233 10.29 22.63 1.67
N ASN A 234 9.54 22.56 2.76
CA ASN A 234 9.85 21.68 3.87
C ASN A 234 9.57 20.20 3.53
N ALA A 235 8.51 19.90 2.76
CA ALA A 235 8.23 18.55 2.27
C ALA A 235 9.36 18.03 1.36
N LEU A 236 9.85 18.86 0.43
CA LEU A 236 10.94 18.51 -0.48
C LEU A 236 12.25 18.19 0.28
N THR A 237 12.54 18.95 1.34
CA THR A 237 13.70 18.70 2.20
C THR A 237 13.66 17.29 2.79
N ILE A 238 12.50 16.85 3.27
CA ILE A 238 12.33 15.48 3.80
C ILE A 238 12.43 14.46 2.66
N HIS A 239 11.73 14.69 1.55
CA HIS A 239 11.76 13.82 0.37
C HIS A 239 13.20 13.53 -0.07
N HIS A 240 14.03 14.56 -0.23
CA HIS A 240 15.43 14.40 -0.66
C HIS A 240 16.28 13.60 0.32
N ARG A 241 15.97 13.62 1.61
CA ARG A 241 16.70 12.78 2.60
C ARG A 241 16.48 11.28 2.40
N PHE A 242 15.39 10.89 1.74
CA PHE A 242 15.00 9.50 1.56
C PHE A 242 15.20 8.97 0.14
N THR A 243 15.66 9.79 -0.82
CA THR A 243 15.77 9.38 -2.24
C THR A 243 16.59 8.11 -2.42
N GLU A 244 17.73 8.00 -1.73
CA GLU A 244 18.56 6.80 -1.82
C GLU A 244 17.88 5.55 -1.23
N LEU A 245 17.11 5.71 -0.16
CA LEU A 245 16.33 4.62 0.42
C LEU A 245 15.17 4.20 -0.49
N PHE A 246 14.56 5.11 -1.26
CA PHE A 246 13.53 4.74 -2.22
C PHE A 246 14.06 3.77 -3.28
N ASP A 247 15.28 3.99 -3.79
CA ASP A 247 15.92 3.08 -4.72
C ASP A 247 16.23 1.72 -4.07
N LEU A 248 16.76 1.73 -2.85
CA LEU A 248 17.11 0.53 -2.09
C LEU A 248 15.89 -0.32 -1.68
N LEU A 249 14.68 0.27 -1.62
CA LEU A 249 13.43 -0.48 -1.39
C LEU A 249 13.15 -1.53 -2.48
N PHE A 250 13.56 -1.27 -3.71
CA PHE A 250 13.11 -2.04 -4.88
C PHE A 250 14.24 -2.73 -5.66
N VAL A 251 15.51 -2.40 -5.41
CA VAL A 251 16.65 -2.95 -6.16
C VAL A 251 16.73 -4.49 -6.12
N ASP A 252 16.35 -5.11 -5.03
CA ASP A 252 16.23 -6.56 -4.87
C ASP A 252 14.75 -7.00 -4.68
N GLY A 253 13.82 -6.11 -5.02
CA GLY A 253 12.39 -6.35 -4.90
C GLY A 253 11.77 -5.92 -3.58
N ASN A 254 10.44 -5.76 -3.61
CA ASN A 254 9.62 -5.42 -2.47
C ASN A 254 8.80 -6.66 -2.03
N PRO A 255 8.81 -7.04 -0.74
CA PRO A 255 9.24 -6.28 0.45
C PRO A 255 10.68 -6.56 0.94
N ALA A 256 11.56 -7.18 0.16
CA ALA A 256 12.92 -7.51 0.61
C ALA A 256 13.68 -6.28 1.14
N GLY A 257 13.62 -5.14 0.42
CA GLY A 257 14.30 -3.90 0.84
C GLY A 257 13.79 -3.37 2.18
N VAL A 258 12.49 -3.21 2.35
CA VAL A 258 11.91 -2.69 3.60
C VAL A 258 12.09 -3.64 4.78
N LYS A 259 12.03 -4.96 4.56
CA LYS A 259 12.33 -5.94 5.61
C LYS A 259 13.80 -5.87 6.04
N SER A 260 14.72 -5.67 5.12
CA SER A 260 16.13 -5.42 5.44
C SER A 260 16.32 -4.14 6.25
N MET A 261 15.60 -3.06 5.95
CA MET A 261 15.61 -1.83 6.75
C MET A 261 15.12 -2.09 8.18
N LEU A 262 13.98 -2.74 8.32
CA LEU A 262 13.39 -3.06 9.63
C LEU A 262 14.28 -4.01 10.44
N ASN A 263 14.94 -4.96 9.79
CA ASN A 263 15.92 -5.83 10.45
C ASN A 263 17.16 -5.06 10.92
N ALA A 264 17.72 -4.19 10.08
CA ALA A 264 18.84 -3.33 10.46
C ALA A 264 18.49 -2.40 11.65
N MET A 265 17.21 -2.03 11.79
CA MET A 265 16.70 -1.28 12.93
C MET A 265 16.37 -2.17 14.15
N GLY A 266 16.59 -3.47 14.07
CA GLY A 266 16.33 -4.42 15.17
C GLY A 266 14.86 -4.71 15.46
N MET A 267 13.97 -4.48 14.49
CA MET A 267 12.52 -4.60 14.69
C MET A 267 11.96 -5.98 14.34
N ILE A 268 12.53 -6.64 13.33
CA ILE A 268 12.08 -7.95 12.82
C ILE A 268 13.25 -8.84 12.42
N GLU A 269 13.03 -10.13 12.25
CA GLU A 269 13.93 -11.04 11.56
C GLU A 269 13.96 -10.73 10.05
N ASN A 270 15.13 -10.87 9.39
CA ASN A 270 15.24 -10.65 7.94
C ASN A 270 14.82 -11.91 7.17
N LYS A 271 13.54 -12.24 7.25
CA LYS A 271 12.98 -13.47 6.68
C LYS A 271 11.83 -13.17 5.73
N LEU A 272 11.86 -13.82 4.56
CA LEU A 272 10.80 -13.84 3.57
C LEU A 272 10.43 -15.30 3.26
N ARG A 273 9.26 -15.51 2.68
CA ARG A 273 8.86 -16.82 2.14
C ARG A 273 9.15 -16.90 0.64
N LEU A 274 9.65 -18.04 0.19
CA LEU A 274 9.82 -18.28 -1.25
C LEU A 274 8.50 -18.04 -2.02
N PRO A 275 8.57 -17.47 -3.23
CA PRO A 275 9.77 -17.27 -4.06
C PRO A 275 10.59 -16.01 -3.72
N LEU A 276 10.18 -15.23 -2.72
CA LEU A 276 10.95 -14.06 -2.28
C LEU A 276 12.06 -14.47 -1.31
N VAL A 277 13.16 -13.75 -1.38
CA VAL A 277 14.35 -13.95 -0.55
C VAL A 277 14.81 -12.61 0.02
N PRO A 278 15.59 -12.59 1.12
CA PRO A 278 16.22 -11.37 1.61
C PRO A 278 17.08 -10.69 0.55
N THR A 279 17.36 -9.41 0.74
CA THR A 279 18.25 -8.65 -0.15
C THR A 279 19.65 -9.27 -0.20
N ARG A 280 20.36 -9.00 -1.29
CA ARG A 280 21.80 -9.29 -1.37
C ARG A 280 22.55 -8.59 -0.22
N ILE A 281 23.67 -9.19 0.20
CA ILE A 281 24.50 -8.61 1.27
C ILE A 281 24.94 -7.17 0.93
N THR A 282 25.31 -6.92 -0.33
CA THR A 282 25.71 -5.57 -0.78
C THR A 282 24.59 -4.54 -0.65
N THR A 283 23.34 -4.93 -0.93
CA THR A 283 22.18 -4.07 -0.72
C THR A 283 21.92 -3.83 0.77
N PHE A 284 22.03 -4.87 1.59
CA PHE A 284 21.86 -4.75 3.04
C PHE A 284 22.91 -3.81 3.65
N GLU A 285 24.18 -3.92 3.23
CA GLU A 285 25.24 -3.02 3.66
C GLU A 285 25.02 -1.57 3.22
N ALA A 286 24.52 -1.37 1.98
CA ALA A 286 24.14 -0.04 1.50
C ALA A 286 23.01 0.56 2.34
N ILE A 287 21.99 -0.23 2.67
CA ILE A 287 20.90 0.19 3.57
C ILE A 287 21.46 0.62 4.93
N ARG A 288 22.31 -0.20 5.56
CA ARG A 288 22.92 0.13 6.86
C ARG A 288 23.74 1.42 6.81
N LYS A 289 24.49 1.63 5.73
CA LYS A 289 25.26 2.86 5.52
C LYS A 289 24.34 4.09 5.52
N VAL A 290 23.27 4.07 4.72
CA VAL A 290 22.34 5.21 4.64
C VAL A 290 21.62 5.43 5.98
N LEU A 291 21.22 4.36 6.68
CA LEU A 291 20.62 4.48 8.01
C LEU A 291 21.56 5.17 9.01
N ASN A 292 22.85 4.82 9.00
CA ASN A 292 23.86 5.46 9.85
C ASN A 292 24.04 6.94 9.49
N GLU A 293 24.09 7.29 8.21
CA GLU A 293 24.17 8.68 7.74
C GLU A 293 22.95 9.52 8.16
N LEU A 294 21.78 8.90 8.25
CA LEU A 294 20.57 9.52 8.77
C LEU A 294 20.51 9.58 10.31
N ASN A 295 21.56 9.12 11.01
CA ASN A 295 21.63 8.98 12.48
C ASN A 295 20.55 8.06 13.06
N ILE A 296 20.15 7.04 12.31
CA ILE A 296 19.22 6.01 12.76
C ILE A 296 20.06 4.85 13.32
N LYS A 297 19.80 4.49 14.58
CA LYS A 297 20.51 3.37 15.21
C LYS A 297 20.15 2.05 14.52
N CYS A 298 21.16 1.37 14.04
CA CYS A 298 21.12 0.02 13.52
C CYS A 298 21.56 -0.99 14.59
#